data_e8f6886717fdb060ad6accdbb4bb9bf8
#
_entry.id   e8f6886717fdb060ad6accdbb4bb9bf8
#
_cell.length_a   1.000
_cell.length_b   1.000
_cell.length_c   1.000
_cell.angle_alpha   90.00
_cell.angle_beta   90.00
_cell.angle_gamma   90.00
#
_symmetry.space_group_name_H-M   'P 1'
#
loop_
_entity.id
_entity.type
_entity.pdbx_description
1 polymer ?
#
loop_
_entity_poly.entity_id
_entity_poly.type
_entity_poly.pdbx_seq_one_letter_code
_entity_poly.pdbx_strand_id
1 'polypeptide(L)'
;MIYRAETIPWPGTAAVEVTAIHLFFPRGSGRTAPAPILNGKPVPKIFASLKHLDSARVLRRFPENETLCFQGCVLAAKGFILTPAEARDFLDADPRNRDVIFPYFTGDDVFSSPDPMRMTPRRYVISFGDWPLDRAEEYPLPLKIVRERVKPIRENVRRKAHRKYWWHFGDKRPALMKIIREQKLEKVLIQTRHSKYLAPTWVPTDAIYSESTILFPTRSESLLAILNSGIHEAWVRETSSSIGKELRYSPTDCFFTFPFPPSELTRPDTRFHALRSRLCREWGVGLTTLMNFLHDPQERRQEIEELRETFLQNDAQILAAYGWTDLSPAREFHETPRGIRFELPFDVQEEILHRLSGEWDQ
;
A
#
# COMPACT_ATOMS: atom_id res chain seq x y z
N MET A 1 -22.95 -17.76 19.33
CA MET A 1 -23.12 -16.96 18.10
C MET A 1 -22.96 -15.48 18.44
N ILE A 2 -22.26 -14.70 17.62
CA ILE A 2 -22.26 -13.24 17.73
C ILE A 2 -23.59 -12.75 17.17
N TYR A 3 -24.37 -12.00 17.93
CA TYR A 3 -25.62 -11.44 17.44
C TYR A 3 -25.60 -9.91 17.38
N ARG A 4 -24.64 -9.24 18.04
CA ARG A 4 -24.45 -7.80 17.92
C ARG A 4 -22.96 -7.48 18.05
N ALA A 5 -22.47 -6.62 17.17
CA ALA A 5 -21.14 -6.04 17.27
C ALA A 5 -21.21 -4.56 16.88
N GLU A 6 -20.60 -3.71 17.70
CA GLU A 6 -20.55 -2.25 17.48
C GLU A 6 -19.14 -1.75 17.73
N THR A 7 -18.61 -1.02 16.77
CA THR A 7 -17.34 -0.31 16.91
C THR A 7 -17.63 1.09 17.44
N ILE A 8 -17.09 1.39 18.61
CA ILE A 8 -17.29 2.65 19.32
C ILE A 8 -15.93 3.28 19.66
N PRO A 9 -15.84 4.62 19.72
CA PRO A 9 -14.67 5.27 20.27
C PRO A 9 -14.42 4.81 21.72
N TRP A 10 -13.16 4.60 22.08
CA TRP A 10 -12.81 4.31 23.45
C TRP A 10 -13.22 5.47 24.38
N PRO A 11 -13.97 5.22 25.47
CA PRO A 11 -14.46 6.28 26.36
C PRO A 11 -13.38 6.94 27.22
N GLY A 12 -12.13 6.48 27.13
CA GLY A 12 -10.98 7.04 27.83
C GLY A 12 -10.18 8.04 26.97
N THR A 13 -8.98 8.41 27.44
CA THR A 13 -8.11 9.42 26.81
C THR A 13 -7.33 8.91 25.58
N ALA A 14 -7.31 7.62 25.34
CA ALA A 14 -6.63 7.04 24.18
C ALA A 14 -7.45 7.21 22.90
N ALA A 15 -6.83 7.69 21.82
CA ALA A 15 -7.46 7.82 20.50
C ALA A 15 -7.54 6.45 19.80
N VAL A 16 -8.30 5.51 20.37
CA VAL A 16 -8.50 4.16 19.83
C VAL A 16 -9.99 3.84 19.74
N GLU A 17 -10.35 2.95 18.82
CA GLU A 17 -11.69 2.38 18.72
C GLU A 17 -11.71 0.99 19.35
N VAL A 18 -12.82 0.62 19.96
CA VAL A 18 -13.05 -0.70 20.52
C VAL A 18 -14.33 -1.29 19.95
N THR A 19 -14.37 -2.59 19.78
CA THR A 19 -15.59 -3.27 19.34
C THR A 19 -16.25 -3.98 20.51
N ALA A 20 -17.46 -3.56 20.84
CA ALA A 20 -18.32 -4.26 21.79
C ALA A 20 -19.00 -5.44 21.09
N ILE A 21 -18.81 -6.65 21.62
CA ILE A 21 -19.38 -7.87 21.03
C ILE A 21 -20.37 -8.49 22.01
N HIS A 22 -21.57 -8.77 21.51
CA HIS A 22 -22.61 -9.47 22.26
C HIS A 22 -22.74 -10.91 21.76
N LEU A 23 -22.58 -11.85 22.64
CA LEU A 23 -22.65 -13.28 22.34
C LEU A 23 -24.00 -13.86 22.82
N PHE A 24 -24.61 -14.66 21.97
CA PHE A 24 -25.77 -15.47 22.34
C PHE A 24 -25.34 -16.92 22.58
N PHE A 25 -25.63 -17.43 23.76
CA PHE A 25 -25.44 -18.83 24.14
C PHE A 25 -26.81 -19.48 24.31
N PRO A 26 -27.22 -20.41 23.44
CA PRO A 26 -28.48 -21.14 23.64
C PRO A 26 -28.36 -22.00 24.90
N ARG A 27 -29.14 -21.69 25.93
CA ARG A 27 -29.32 -22.53 27.11
C ARG A 27 -30.71 -23.12 27.03
N GLY A 28 -30.81 -24.42 26.71
CA GLY A 28 -32.08 -25.18 26.61
C GLY A 28 -32.69 -25.16 25.20
N SER A 29 -33.58 -26.15 24.95
CA SER A 29 -34.34 -26.26 23.71
C SER A 29 -35.41 -25.16 23.61
N GLY A 30 -35.38 -24.34 22.56
CA GLY A 30 -36.46 -23.42 22.19
C GLY A 30 -36.14 -21.92 22.15
N ARG A 31 -34.93 -21.46 22.44
CA ARG A 31 -34.58 -20.04 22.26
C ARG A 31 -33.98 -19.80 20.88
N THR A 32 -34.69 -19.00 20.09
CA THR A 32 -34.18 -18.52 18.80
C THR A 32 -33.15 -17.40 19.03
N ALA A 33 -32.06 -17.44 18.29
CA ALA A 33 -31.06 -16.38 18.34
C ALA A 33 -31.68 -15.06 17.86
N PRO A 34 -31.35 -13.92 18.48
CA PRO A 34 -31.69 -12.60 17.93
C PRO A 34 -31.15 -12.41 16.54
N ALA A 35 -31.82 -11.57 15.72
CA ALA A 35 -31.32 -11.17 14.41
C ALA A 35 -29.95 -10.47 14.56
N PRO A 36 -28.98 -10.82 13.75
CA PRO A 36 -27.64 -10.22 13.85
C PRO A 36 -27.65 -8.72 13.49
N ILE A 37 -26.96 -7.90 14.29
CA ILE A 37 -26.82 -6.45 14.08
C ILE A 37 -25.32 -6.08 14.12
N LEU A 38 -24.82 -5.53 13.04
CA LEU A 38 -23.44 -5.04 12.92
C LEU A 38 -23.45 -3.52 12.73
N ASN A 39 -22.79 -2.79 13.63
CA ASN A 39 -22.74 -1.32 13.63
C ASN A 39 -24.12 -0.66 13.42
N GLY A 40 -25.12 -1.16 14.14
CA GLY A 40 -26.50 -0.66 14.11
C GLY A 40 -27.35 -1.14 12.91
N LYS A 41 -26.77 -1.89 11.95
CA LYS A 41 -27.49 -2.41 10.77
C LYS A 41 -27.80 -3.89 10.92
N PRO A 42 -29.00 -4.35 10.55
CA PRO A 42 -29.30 -5.78 10.44
C PRO A 42 -28.42 -6.42 9.35
N VAL A 43 -27.84 -7.58 9.65
CA VAL A 43 -27.02 -8.35 8.71
C VAL A 43 -27.44 -9.83 8.78
N PRO A 44 -27.24 -10.62 7.71
CA PRO A 44 -27.59 -12.05 7.73
C PRO A 44 -26.80 -12.84 8.80
N LYS A 45 -25.53 -12.49 8.99
CA LYS A 45 -24.62 -13.15 9.93
C LYS A 45 -23.49 -12.21 10.33
N ILE A 46 -22.99 -12.32 11.56
CA ILE A 46 -21.76 -11.66 12.01
C ILE A 46 -20.69 -12.74 12.15
N PHE A 47 -19.60 -12.57 11.38
CA PHE A 47 -18.46 -13.49 11.41
C PHE A 47 -17.50 -13.13 12.55
N ALA A 48 -16.60 -14.06 12.89
CA ALA A 48 -15.59 -13.84 13.94
C ALA A 48 -14.63 -12.66 13.65
N SER A 49 -14.47 -12.30 12.38
CA SER A 49 -13.72 -11.13 11.93
C SER A 49 -14.43 -9.81 12.16
N LEU A 50 -15.74 -9.83 12.50
CA LEU A 50 -16.59 -8.64 12.59
C LEU A 50 -16.74 -7.89 11.25
N LYS A 51 -16.55 -8.59 10.13
CA LYS A 51 -16.67 -8.09 8.76
C LYS A 51 -17.84 -8.77 8.05
N HIS A 52 -18.24 -8.24 6.89
CA HIS A 52 -19.34 -8.78 6.09
C HIS A 52 -18.96 -10.10 5.39
N LEU A 53 -17.70 -10.27 5.01
CA LEU A 53 -17.21 -11.51 4.44
C LEU A 53 -16.82 -12.54 5.51
N ASP A 54 -17.02 -13.81 5.20
CA ASP A 54 -16.55 -14.92 6.03
C ASP A 54 -15.02 -15.00 5.99
N SER A 55 -14.37 -14.18 6.80
CA SER A 55 -12.91 -14.19 6.92
C SER A 55 -12.36 -15.43 7.64
N ALA A 56 -13.22 -16.36 8.11
CA ALA A 56 -12.82 -17.72 8.46
C ALA A 56 -12.46 -18.54 7.20
N ARG A 57 -12.85 -18.09 6.01
CA ARG A 57 -12.27 -18.60 4.75
C ARG A 57 -10.80 -18.14 4.71
N VAL A 58 -9.91 -19.10 4.74
CA VAL A 58 -8.49 -18.87 4.42
C VAL A 58 -8.46 -18.31 3.01
N LEU A 59 -8.18 -17.01 2.87
CA LEU A 59 -8.11 -16.38 1.56
C LEU A 59 -7.10 -17.13 0.70
N ARG A 60 -7.51 -17.64 -0.45
CA ARG A 60 -6.63 -18.33 -1.39
C ARG A 60 -5.57 -17.34 -1.86
N ARG A 61 -4.32 -17.76 -1.82
CA ARG A 61 -3.22 -17.01 -2.44
C ARG A 61 -3.05 -17.45 -3.88
N PHE A 62 -2.76 -16.49 -4.73
CA PHE A 62 -2.40 -16.69 -6.11
C PHE A 62 -0.87 -16.60 -6.21
N PRO A 63 -0.15 -17.71 -6.45
CA PRO A 63 1.32 -17.72 -6.49
C PRO A 63 1.90 -16.73 -7.51
N GLU A 64 1.20 -16.49 -8.61
CA GLU A 64 1.56 -15.52 -9.65
C GLU A 64 1.64 -14.09 -9.13
N ASN A 65 0.82 -13.73 -8.13
CA ASN A 65 0.81 -12.40 -7.53
C ASN A 65 2.03 -12.17 -6.61
N GLU A 66 2.62 -13.22 -6.06
CA GLU A 66 3.71 -13.10 -5.07
C GLU A 66 4.98 -12.48 -5.66
N THR A 67 5.16 -12.58 -6.98
CA THR A 67 6.29 -11.98 -7.69
C THR A 67 6.07 -10.54 -8.15
N LEU A 68 4.86 -10.02 -7.96
CA LEU A 68 4.46 -8.70 -8.46
C LEU A 68 4.42 -7.61 -7.39
N CYS A 69 4.58 -7.96 -6.10
CA CYS A 69 4.38 -7.02 -5.00
C CYS A 69 5.39 -7.27 -3.87
N PHE A 70 6.09 -6.21 -3.48
CA PHE A 70 7.15 -6.27 -2.47
C PHE A 70 7.03 -5.10 -1.49
N GLN A 71 7.30 -5.36 -0.23
CA GLN A 71 7.58 -4.29 0.73
C GLN A 71 8.96 -3.69 0.44
N GLY A 72 9.15 -2.39 0.69
CA GLY A 72 10.44 -1.73 0.58
C GLY A 72 11.49 -2.26 1.56
N CYS A 73 12.70 -1.75 1.44
CA CYS A 73 13.86 -2.21 2.22
C CYS A 73 13.73 -1.90 3.69
N VAL A 74 14.15 -2.83 4.56
CA VAL A 74 14.23 -2.65 6.00
C VAL A 74 15.68 -2.40 6.39
N LEU A 75 16.03 -1.18 6.77
CA LEU A 75 17.40 -0.87 7.18
C LEU A 75 17.81 -1.60 8.46
N ALA A 76 16.90 -1.67 9.44
CA ALA A 76 17.08 -2.23 10.78
C ALA A 76 18.28 -1.61 11.56
N ALA A 77 18.79 -0.47 11.11
CA ALA A 77 19.69 0.45 11.82
C ALA A 77 19.73 1.79 11.08
N LYS A 78 19.56 2.89 11.82
CA LYS A 78 19.58 4.24 11.23
C LYS A 78 20.98 4.69 10.77
N GLY A 79 22.04 3.99 11.19
CA GLY A 79 23.42 4.32 10.85
C GLY A 79 23.77 4.21 9.35
N PHE A 80 22.92 3.59 8.53
CA PHE A 80 23.05 3.58 7.08
C PHE A 80 22.66 4.92 6.43
N ILE A 81 21.91 5.76 7.13
CA ILE A 81 21.36 7.01 6.57
C ILE A 81 22.42 8.09 6.62
N LEU A 82 22.54 8.79 5.50
CA LEU A 82 23.38 9.97 5.31
C LEU A 82 22.51 11.22 5.11
N THR A 83 22.99 12.33 5.60
CA THR A 83 22.51 13.66 5.20
C THR A 83 22.90 13.97 3.76
N PRO A 84 22.21 14.90 3.08
CA PRO A 84 22.64 15.34 1.74
C PRO A 84 24.06 15.91 1.68
N ALA A 85 24.54 16.52 2.78
CA ALA A 85 25.92 17.02 2.87
C ALA A 85 26.92 15.85 2.92
N GLU A 86 26.74 14.90 3.80
CA GLU A 86 27.59 13.70 3.89
C GLU A 86 27.64 12.92 2.59
N ALA A 87 26.49 12.76 1.92
CA ALA A 87 26.43 12.06 0.63
C ALA A 87 27.24 12.81 -0.44
N ARG A 88 27.13 14.13 -0.49
CA ARG A 88 27.91 14.97 -1.40
C ARG A 88 29.39 14.83 -1.13
N ASP A 89 29.83 15.00 0.13
CA ASP A 89 31.25 14.90 0.52
C ASP A 89 31.84 13.55 0.08
N PHE A 90 31.07 12.45 0.20
CA PHE A 90 31.53 11.13 -0.23
C PHE A 90 31.61 10.99 -1.76
N LEU A 91 30.65 11.56 -2.47
CA LEU A 91 30.63 11.52 -3.95
C LEU A 91 31.73 12.40 -4.54
N ASP A 92 32.03 13.53 -3.90
CA ASP A 92 33.12 14.44 -4.31
C ASP A 92 34.50 13.82 -4.01
N ALA A 93 34.61 13.08 -2.88
CA ALA A 93 35.86 12.40 -2.52
C ALA A 93 36.19 11.22 -3.45
N ASP A 94 35.19 10.43 -3.84
CA ASP A 94 35.34 9.35 -4.82
C ASP A 94 34.03 9.15 -5.58
N PRO A 95 33.95 9.51 -6.86
CA PRO A 95 32.74 9.33 -7.67
C PRO A 95 32.22 7.89 -7.77
N ARG A 96 33.06 6.86 -7.52
CA ARG A 96 32.63 5.46 -7.48
C ARG A 96 31.64 5.20 -6.34
N ASN A 97 31.61 6.02 -5.30
CA ASN A 97 30.67 5.89 -4.18
C ASN A 97 29.20 5.97 -4.63
N ARG A 98 28.90 6.45 -5.86
CA ARG A 98 27.57 6.38 -6.47
C ARG A 98 27.02 4.97 -6.61
N ASP A 99 27.89 3.96 -6.62
CA ASP A 99 27.49 2.56 -6.74
C ASP A 99 26.86 2.04 -5.43
N VAL A 100 27.11 2.73 -4.32
CA VAL A 100 26.66 2.32 -2.97
C VAL A 100 25.90 3.41 -2.20
N ILE A 101 25.80 4.61 -2.73
CA ILE A 101 25.06 5.73 -2.12
C ILE A 101 23.85 6.05 -2.97
N PHE A 102 22.65 5.87 -2.40
CA PHE A 102 21.38 6.03 -3.11
C PHE A 102 20.48 7.06 -2.40
N PRO A 103 19.66 7.82 -3.14
CA PRO A 103 18.52 8.51 -2.55
C PRO A 103 17.67 7.57 -1.73
N TYR A 104 17.15 8.05 -0.58
CA TYR A 104 16.32 7.25 0.31
C TYR A 104 15.00 7.94 0.60
N PHE A 105 13.89 7.25 0.25
CA PHE A 105 12.55 7.79 0.39
C PHE A 105 11.65 6.89 1.26
N THR A 106 10.82 7.53 2.05
CA THR A 106 9.72 6.92 2.80
C THR A 106 8.39 7.10 2.07
N GLY A 107 7.34 6.45 2.54
CA GLY A 107 6.00 6.67 2.02
C GLY A 107 5.57 8.14 2.08
N ASP A 108 5.89 8.83 3.18
CA ASP A 108 5.58 10.24 3.36
C ASP A 108 6.31 11.13 2.32
N ASP A 109 7.58 10.85 2.03
CA ASP A 109 8.32 11.60 1.01
C ASP A 109 7.64 11.49 -0.35
N VAL A 110 7.20 10.28 -0.73
CA VAL A 110 6.54 10.02 -2.02
C VAL A 110 5.17 10.70 -2.09
N PHE A 111 4.33 10.53 -1.06
CA PHE A 111 2.94 10.99 -1.10
C PHE A 111 2.77 12.48 -0.76
N SER A 112 3.81 13.11 -0.18
CA SER A 112 3.86 14.57 -0.02
C SER A 112 4.52 15.28 -1.20
N SER A 113 5.19 14.55 -2.11
CA SER A 113 5.84 15.14 -3.28
C SER A 113 4.82 15.55 -4.34
N PRO A 114 4.94 16.77 -4.92
CA PRO A 114 4.19 17.16 -6.10
C PRO A 114 4.57 16.38 -7.37
N ASP A 115 5.80 15.86 -7.43
CA ASP A 115 6.28 15.02 -8.53
C ASP A 115 7.08 13.83 -7.99
N PRO A 116 6.42 12.67 -7.74
CA PRO A 116 7.11 11.47 -7.25
C PRO A 116 8.19 10.93 -8.19
N MET A 117 8.17 11.28 -9.47
CA MET A 117 9.21 10.91 -10.43
C MET A 117 10.47 11.80 -10.35
N ARG A 118 10.39 12.96 -9.68
CA ARG A 118 11.49 13.95 -9.61
C ARG A 118 11.67 14.49 -8.19
N MET A 119 11.65 13.60 -7.21
CA MET A 119 11.83 14.00 -5.82
C MET A 119 13.26 14.47 -5.52
N THR A 120 13.39 15.53 -4.75
CA THR A 120 14.68 15.94 -4.18
C THR A 120 14.95 15.15 -2.91
N PRO A 121 16.06 14.37 -2.83
CA PRO A 121 16.35 13.56 -1.67
C PRO A 121 16.69 14.42 -0.45
N ARG A 122 15.96 14.20 0.65
CA ARG A 122 16.30 14.76 1.97
C ARG A 122 17.25 13.87 2.74
N ARG A 123 17.43 12.63 2.29
CA ARG A 123 18.25 11.58 2.89
C ARG A 123 18.82 10.70 1.80
N TYR A 124 20.02 10.22 2.08
CA TYR A 124 20.66 9.18 1.28
C TYR A 124 20.90 7.96 2.15
N VAL A 125 21.25 6.84 1.56
CA VAL A 125 21.53 5.60 2.27
C VAL A 125 22.69 4.87 1.63
N ILE A 126 23.56 4.30 2.47
CA ILE A 126 24.62 3.40 2.03
C ILE A 126 24.05 2.00 1.89
N SER A 127 24.12 1.43 0.69
CA SER A 127 23.66 0.07 0.40
C SER A 127 24.70 -0.72 -0.38
N PHE A 128 25.20 -1.79 0.23
CA PHE A 128 26.09 -2.75 -0.42
C PHE A 128 25.32 -3.93 -1.04
N GLY A 129 23.98 -3.88 -1.06
CA GLY A 129 23.14 -4.95 -1.62
C GLY A 129 23.47 -6.32 -1.00
N ASP A 130 23.79 -7.30 -1.84
CA ASP A 130 24.18 -8.66 -1.45
C ASP A 130 25.71 -8.87 -1.46
N TRP A 131 26.50 -7.82 -1.55
CA TRP A 131 27.94 -7.92 -1.72
C TRP A 131 28.59 -8.56 -0.49
N PRO A 132 29.57 -9.43 -0.70
CA PRO A 132 30.43 -9.90 0.38
C PRO A 132 31.29 -8.74 0.92
N LEU A 133 31.90 -8.94 2.09
CA LEU A 133 32.58 -7.87 2.79
C LEU A 133 33.82 -7.36 2.02
N ASP A 134 34.58 -8.24 1.41
CA ASP A 134 35.74 -7.91 0.58
C ASP A 134 35.40 -6.91 -0.54
N ARG A 135 34.27 -7.13 -1.21
CA ARG A 135 33.78 -6.18 -2.22
C ARG A 135 33.31 -4.86 -1.60
N ALA A 136 32.69 -4.88 -0.42
CA ALA A 136 32.30 -3.65 0.27
C ALA A 136 33.53 -2.85 0.74
N GLU A 137 34.67 -3.52 1.00
CA GLU A 137 35.95 -2.89 1.38
C GLU A 137 36.57 -2.08 0.23
N GLU A 138 36.17 -2.30 -1.02
CA GLU A 138 36.55 -1.45 -2.16
C GLU A 138 35.98 -0.02 -2.04
N TYR A 139 35.03 0.22 -1.13
CA TYR A 139 34.38 1.51 -0.82
C TYR A 139 34.70 1.94 0.61
N PRO A 140 35.94 2.34 0.91
CA PRO A 140 36.42 2.48 2.29
C PRO A 140 35.69 3.57 3.08
N LEU A 141 35.32 4.70 2.47
CA LEU A 141 34.62 5.78 3.16
C LEU A 141 33.19 5.39 3.57
N PRO A 142 32.31 4.93 2.65
CA PRO A 142 30.99 4.44 3.03
C PRO A 142 31.04 3.28 4.04
N LEU A 143 31.95 2.31 3.86
CA LEU A 143 32.06 1.18 4.77
C LEU A 143 32.54 1.58 6.17
N LYS A 144 33.44 2.58 6.27
CA LYS A 144 33.88 3.13 7.55
C LYS A 144 32.67 3.66 8.35
N ILE A 145 31.81 4.45 7.73
CA ILE A 145 30.59 4.98 8.37
C ILE A 145 29.68 3.86 8.86
N VAL A 146 29.43 2.85 7.99
CA VAL A 146 28.59 1.70 8.39
C VAL A 146 29.26 0.91 9.52
N ARG A 147 30.58 0.75 9.52
CA ARG A 147 31.33 0.11 10.61
C ARG A 147 31.19 0.87 11.92
N GLU A 148 31.27 2.18 11.89
CA GLU A 148 31.18 3.03 13.10
C GLU A 148 29.75 3.15 13.63
N ARG A 149 28.76 3.33 12.74
CA ARG A 149 27.37 3.64 13.14
C ARG A 149 26.45 2.41 13.22
N VAL A 150 26.74 1.33 12.50
CA VAL A 150 25.85 0.16 12.41
C VAL A 150 26.39 -1.03 13.17
N LYS A 151 27.67 -1.37 13.01
CA LYS A 151 28.26 -2.58 13.59
C LYS A 151 28.07 -2.67 15.12
N PRO A 152 28.31 -1.64 15.94
CA PRO A 152 28.12 -1.71 17.38
C PRO A 152 26.66 -2.01 17.80
N ILE A 153 25.68 -1.46 17.02
CA ILE A 153 24.26 -1.73 17.25
C ILE A 153 23.95 -3.20 16.92
N ARG A 154 24.54 -3.71 15.84
CA ARG A 154 24.30 -5.07 15.35
C ARG A 154 24.91 -6.15 16.25
N GLU A 155 25.98 -5.88 16.93
CA GLU A 155 26.60 -6.82 17.87
C GLU A 155 25.66 -7.26 18.99
N ASN A 156 24.73 -6.39 19.39
CA ASN A 156 23.79 -6.61 20.48
C ASN A 156 22.39 -7.12 20.04
N VAL A 157 22.15 -7.34 18.73
CA VAL A 157 20.85 -7.84 18.27
C VAL A 157 20.76 -9.37 18.37
N ARG A 158 19.55 -9.90 18.62
CA ARG A 158 19.31 -11.35 18.73
C ARG A 158 19.57 -12.12 17.43
N ARG A 159 19.29 -11.49 16.28
CA ARG A 159 19.31 -12.13 14.95
C ARG A 159 20.76 -12.36 14.49
N LYS A 160 21.22 -13.63 14.48
CA LYS A 160 22.58 -14.00 14.10
C LYS A 160 23.01 -13.45 12.73
N ALA A 161 22.11 -13.49 11.74
CA ALA A 161 22.39 -12.97 10.40
C ALA A 161 22.73 -11.47 10.39
N HIS A 162 22.05 -10.67 11.22
CA HIS A 162 22.34 -9.23 11.34
C HIS A 162 23.69 -8.95 11.99
N ARG A 163 24.15 -9.81 12.91
CA ARG A 163 25.52 -9.70 13.50
C ARG A 163 26.57 -10.09 12.46
N LYS A 164 26.36 -11.20 11.74
CA LYS A 164 27.32 -11.73 10.77
C LYS A 164 27.47 -10.80 9.56
N TYR A 165 26.37 -10.28 9.04
CA TYR A 165 26.31 -9.41 7.86
C TYR A 165 25.93 -7.98 8.24
N TRP A 166 26.67 -7.39 9.18
CA TRP A 166 26.39 -6.09 9.78
C TRP A 166 26.37 -4.94 8.76
N TRP A 167 27.04 -5.09 7.62
CA TRP A 167 27.06 -4.10 6.53
C TRP A 167 25.87 -4.19 5.58
N HIS A 168 24.99 -5.17 5.75
CA HIS A 168 23.77 -5.30 4.97
C HIS A 168 22.55 -4.72 5.70
N PHE A 169 21.54 -4.31 4.95
CA PHE A 169 20.22 -4.02 5.50
C PHE A 169 19.63 -5.25 6.21
N GLY A 170 18.65 -5.00 7.10
CA GLY A 170 17.90 -6.07 7.74
C GLY A 170 17.09 -6.89 6.75
N ASP A 171 16.55 -6.24 5.73
CA ASP A 171 15.97 -6.88 4.55
C ASP A 171 16.27 -6.02 3.31
N LYS A 172 16.99 -6.59 2.37
CA LYS A 172 17.52 -5.94 1.15
C LYS A 172 16.58 -6.08 -0.04
N ARG A 173 15.55 -6.91 0.07
CA ARG A 173 14.63 -7.24 -1.03
C ARG A 173 15.34 -7.73 -2.29
N PRO A 174 16.15 -8.79 -2.22
CA PRO A 174 16.98 -9.21 -3.37
C PRO A 174 16.13 -9.62 -4.58
N ALA A 175 14.96 -10.23 -4.38
CA ALA A 175 14.04 -10.58 -5.46
C ALA A 175 13.51 -9.34 -6.21
N LEU A 176 13.09 -8.29 -5.48
CA LEU A 176 12.70 -7.01 -6.06
C LEU A 176 13.82 -6.40 -6.90
N MET A 177 15.03 -6.31 -6.33
CA MET A 177 16.19 -5.72 -7.02
C MET A 177 16.62 -6.54 -8.24
N LYS A 178 16.44 -7.87 -8.18
CA LYS A 178 16.69 -8.76 -9.32
C LYS A 178 15.72 -8.46 -10.46
N ILE A 179 14.42 -8.39 -10.20
CA ILE A 179 13.40 -8.09 -11.22
C ILE A 179 13.66 -6.73 -11.87
N ILE A 180 13.89 -5.68 -11.06
CA ILE A 180 14.20 -4.33 -11.56
C ILE A 180 15.38 -4.36 -12.54
N ARG A 181 16.46 -5.04 -12.17
CA ARG A 181 17.67 -5.13 -12.99
C ARG A 181 17.47 -5.97 -14.26
N GLU A 182 16.88 -7.16 -14.15
CA GLU A 182 16.69 -8.09 -15.27
C GLU A 182 15.74 -7.51 -16.31
N GLN A 183 14.67 -6.86 -15.85
CA GLN A 183 13.72 -6.20 -16.74
C GLN A 183 14.13 -4.78 -17.13
N LYS A 184 15.25 -4.26 -16.62
CA LYS A 184 15.74 -2.90 -16.87
C LYS A 184 14.65 -1.85 -16.62
N LEU A 185 13.97 -1.95 -15.49
CA LEU A 185 12.90 -1.02 -15.14
C LEU A 185 13.51 0.34 -14.74
N GLU A 186 13.05 1.40 -15.38
CA GLU A 186 13.42 2.79 -15.03
C GLU A 186 12.44 3.37 -13.99
N LYS A 187 11.24 2.82 -13.92
CA LYS A 187 10.20 3.19 -12.97
C LYS A 187 9.51 1.94 -12.43
N VAL A 188 8.93 2.07 -11.24
CA VAL A 188 8.07 1.05 -10.61
C VAL A 188 6.85 1.72 -10.01
N LEU A 189 5.76 0.97 -9.82
CA LEU A 189 4.63 1.47 -9.05
C LEU A 189 4.94 1.40 -7.56
N ILE A 190 4.44 2.37 -6.81
CA ILE A 190 4.58 2.45 -5.36
C ILE A 190 3.26 2.83 -4.70
N GLN A 191 2.98 2.23 -3.55
CA GLN A 191 1.92 2.59 -2.61
C GLN A 191 2.53 2.74 -1.22
N THR A 192 2.03 3.67 -0.41
CA THR A 192 2.39 3.71 1.02
C THR A 192 1.72 2.56 1.76
N ARG A 193 2.46 1.96 2.68
CA ARG A 193 1.96 0.84 3.48
C ARG A 193 0.86 1.26 4.44
N HIS A 194 0.96 2.45 5.01
CA HIS A 194 -0.07 3.06 5.86
C HIS A 194 -0.51 4.36 5.20
N SER A 195 -1.78 4.47 4.90
CA SER A 195 -2.31 5.68 4.28
C SER A 195 -3.82 5.78 4.42
N LYS A 196 -4.31 7.02 4.32
CA LYS A 196 -5.73 7.31 4.23
C LYS A 196 -6.33 6.87 2.89
N TYR A 197 -5.51 6.85 1.82
CA TYR A 197 -5.93 6.63 0.44
C TYR A 197 -5.11 5.56 -0.26
N LEU A 198 -5.74 4.79 -1.13
CA LEU A 198 -5.04 4.03 -2.16
C LEU A 198 -4.82 4.97 -3.36
N ALA A 199 -3.58 5.26 -3.64
CA ALA A 199 -3.20 6.14 -4.75
C ALA A 199 -1.85 5.71 -5.36
N PRO A 200 -1.72 4.45 -5.81
CA PRO A 200 -0.48 3.98 -6.42
C PRO A 200 -0.02 4.91 -7.54
N THR A 201 1.28 5.17 -7.59
CA THR A 201 1.89 6.07 -8.56
C THR A 201 3.25 5.55 -9.02
N TRP A 202 3.82 6.14 -10.06
CA TRP A 202 5.16 5.81 -10.54
C TRP A 202 6.23 6.53 -9.73
N VAL A 203 7.36 5.84 -9.52
CA VAL A 203 8.60 6.39 -8.96
C VAL A 203 9.81 5.81 -9.69
N PRO A 204 10.98 6.50 -9.71
CA PRO A 204 12.18 6.01 -10.36
C PRO A 204 12.78 4.82 -9.60
N THR A 205 13.64 4.04 -10.26
CA THR A 205 14.31 2.86 -9.68
C THR A 205 15.72 3.12 -9.18
N ASP A 206 16.26 4.30 -9.36
CA ASP A 206 17.60 4.73 -8.92
C ASP A 206 17.64 5.17 -7.44
N ALA A 207 16.62 4.83 -6.68
CA ALA A 207 16.47 5.14 -5.27
C ALA A 207 16.14 3.89 -4.43
N ILE A 208 16.37 3.96 -3.13
CA ILE A 208 15.95 2.96 -2.15
C ILE A 208 14.69 3.46 -1.43
N TYR A 209 13.68 2.63 -1.40
CA TYR A 209 12.41 2.90 -0.74
C TYR A 209 12.29 2.10 0.56
N SER A 210 11.83 2.76 1.63
CA SER A 210 11.75 2.18 2.97
C SER A 210 10.63 1.14 3.11
N GLU A 211 10.64 0.40 4.21
CA GLU A 211 9.59 -0.55 4.61
C GLU A 211 8.20 0.08 4.81
N SER A 212 8.10 1.41 4.80
CA SER A 212 6.82 2.12 4.81
C SER A 212 6.14 2.16 3.45
N THR A 213 6.75 1.54 2.43
CA THR A 213 6.25 1.49 1.06
C THR A 213 6.03 0.05 0.58
N ILE A 214 5.15 -0.08 -0.41
CA ILE A 214 4.91 -1.29 -1.19
C ILE A 214 5.24 -0.98 -2.64
N LEU A 215 6.06 -1.81 -3.26
CA LEU A 215 6.54 -1.63 -4.63
C LEU A 215 6.03 -2.75 -5.53
N PHE A 216 5.68 -2.37 -6.75
CA PHE A 216 5.24 -3.29 -7.80
C PHE A 216 6.21 -3.11 -8.98
N PRO A 217 7.16 -4.05 -9.16
CA PRO A 217 8.18 -3.98 -10.22
C PRO A 217 7.56 -4.35 -11.57
N THR A 218 6.95 -3.38 -12.22
CA THR A 218 6.20 -3.54 -13.47
C THR A 218 6.34 -2.34 -14.39
N ARG A 219 5.99 -2.52 -15.66
CA ARG A 219 5.72 -1.46 -16.65
C ARG A 219 4.22 -1.38 -16.99
N SER A 220 3.40 -2.24 -16.40
CA SER A 220 2.01 -2.42 -16.77
C SER A 220 1.14 -1.22 -16.35
N GLU A 221 0.63 -0.50 -17.34
CA GLU A 221 -0.40 0.50 -17.13
C GLU A 221 -1.74 -0.15 -16.71
N SER A 222 -1.95 -1.43 -17.09
CA SER A 222 -3.10 -2.21 -16.62
C SER A 222 -3.05 -2.43 -15.12
N LEU A 223 -1.88 -2.76 -14.56
CA LEU A 223 -1.73 -2.88 -13.12
C LEU A 223 -1.95 -1.54 -12.41
N LEU A 224 -1.46 -0.42 -12.98
CA LEU A 224 -1.74 0.92 -12.46
C LEU A 224 -3.25 1.18 -12.40
N ALA A 225 -3.99 0.87 -13.48
CA ALA A 225 -5.43 1.06 -13.56
C ALA A 225 -6.17 0.20 -12.52
N ILE A 226 -5.85 -1.09 -12.41
CA ILE A 226 -6.46 -2.02 -11.46
C ILE A 226 -6.22 -1.56 -10.02
N LEU A 227 -4.98 -1.24 -9.64
CA LEU A 227 -4.63 -0.85 -8.28
C LEU A 227 -5.26 0.49 -7.84
N ASN A 228 -5.67 1.34 -8.78
CA ASN A 228 -6.38 2.60 -8.52
C ASN A 228 -7.91 2.48 -8.69
N SER A 229 -8.44 1.29 -8.96
CA SER A 229 -9.88 1.08 -9.11
C SER A 229 -10.60 0.95 -7.77
N GLY A 230 -11.90 1.28 -7.77
CA GLY A 230 -12.79 1.04 -6.64
C GLY A 230 -12.94 -0.45 -6.31
N ILE A 231 -12.77 -1.32 -7.30
CA ILE A 231 -12.80 -2.79 -7.15
C ILE A 231 -11.64 -3.25 -6.26
N HIS A 232 -10.40 -2.83 -6.58
CA HIS A 232 -9.24 -3.14 -5.76
C HIS A 232 -9.32 -2.47 -4.38
N GLU A 233 -9.83 -1.23 -4.32
CA GLU A 233 -10.01 -0.52 -3.04
C GLU A 233 -10.97 -1.27 -2.12
N ALA A 234 -12.12 -1.74 -2.62
CA ALA A 234 -13.09 -2.53 -1.85
C ALA A 234 -12.43 -3.80 -1.30
N TRP A 235 -11.69 -4.54 -2.12
CA TRP A 235 -10.95 -5.73 -1.69
C TRP A 235 -9.92 -5.43 -0.61
N VAL A 236 -9.08 -4.41 -0.83
CA VAL A 236 -8.03 -4.04 0.14
C VAL A 236 -8.63 -3.60 1.47
N ARG A 237 -9.74 -2.85 1.46
CA ARG A 237 -10.43 -2.43 2.69
C ARG A 237 -11.00 -3.60 3.46
N GLU A 238 -11.49 -4.62 2.78
CA GLU A 238 -12.04 -5.82 3.39
C GLU A 238 -10.95 -6.74 3.94
N THR A 239 -9.88 -6.96 3.19
CA THR A 239 -8.88 -7.99 3.52
C THR A 239 -7.71 -7.47 4.36
N SER A 240 -7.43 -6.16 4.31
CA SER A 240 -6.33 -5.57 5.09
C SER A 240 -6.74 -5.23 6.52
N SER A 241 -5.74 -5.22 7.40
CA SER A 241 -5.92 -4.67 8.74
C SER A 241 -5.90 -3.13 8.71
N SER A 242 -6.46 -2.51 9.74
CA SER A 242 -6.37 -1.06 9.95
C SER A 242 -5.52 -0.74 11.18
N ILE A 243 -4.86 0.41 11.17
CA ILE A 243 -4.23 1.00 12.35
C ILE A 243 -4.91 2.35 12.58
N GLY A 244 -5.79 2.42 13.58
CA GLY A 244 -6.66 3.59 13.75
C GLY A 244 -7.54 3.81 12.52
N LYS A 245 -7.50 5.04 11.97
CA LYS A 245 -8.26 5.39 10.75
C LYS A 245 -7.54 5.08 9.43
N GLU A 246 -6.28 4.64 9.49
CA GLU A 246 -5.47 4.38 8.30
C GLU A 246 -5.55 2.93 7.87
N LEU A 247 -5.56 2.74 6.56
CA LEU A 247 -5.46 1.43 5.93
C LEU A 247 -4.01 0.95 5.99
N ARG A 248 -3.79 -0.30 6.40
CA ARG A 248 -2.49 -0.95 6.31
C ARG A 248 -2.47 -1.89 5.12
N TYR A 249 -1.91 -1.44 4.00
CA TYR A 249 -1.74 -2.29 2.83
C TYR A 249 -0.76 -3.43 3.13
N SER A 250 -1.25 -4.66 3.16
CA SER A 250 -0.47 -5.87 3.41
C SER A 250 -0.40 -6.70 2.12
N PRO A 251 0.78 -6.89 1.49
CA PRO A 251 0.89 -7.74 0.31
C PRO A 251 0.28 -9.12 0.51
N THR A 252 0.51 -9.73 1.66
CA THR A 252 0.07 -11.11 1.96
C THR A 252 -1.43 -11.25 2.11
N ASP A 253 -2.11 -10.18 2.55
CA ASP A 253 -3.52 -10.24 2.90
C ASP A 253 -4.40 -9.67 1.80
N CYS A 254 -3.93 -8.64 1.08
CA CYS A 254 -4.75 -7.96 0.09
C CYS A 254 -4.28 -8.14 -1.36
N PHE A 255 -2.97 -8.20 -1.65
CA PHE A 255 -2.50 -8.30 -3.02
C PHE A 255 -2.33 -9.75 -3.47
N PHE A 256 -1.69 -10.60 -2.65
CA PHE A 256 -1.50 -12.02 -3.01
C PHE A 256 -2.80 -12.81 -3.07
N THR A 257 -3.86 -12.26 -2.48
CA THR A 257 -5.19 -12.86 -2.44
C THR A 257 -6.17 -12.20 -3.41
N PHE A 258 -5.74 -11.16 -4.15
CA PHE A 258 -6.59 -10.46 -5.09
C PHE A 258 -6.74 -11.25 -6.39
N PRO A 259 -7.96 -11.66 -6.76
CA PRO A 259 -8.19 -12.31 -8.05
C PRO A 259 -8.24 -11.24 -9.14
N PHE A 260 -7.20 -11.21 -9.99
CA PHE A 260 -7.15 -10.29 -11.11
C PHE A 260 -8.20 -10.60 -12.16
N PRO A 261 -8.66 -9.58 -12.95
CA PRO A 261 -9.65 -9.82 -14.02
C PRO A 261 -9.11 -10.83 -15.04
N PRO A 262 -9.96 -11.75 -15.52
CA PRO A 262 -9.57 -12.79 -16.49
C PRO A 262 -9.22 -12.21 -17.86
N SER A 263 -9.77 -11.04 -18.20
CA SER A 263 -9.49 -10.37 -19.46
C SER A 263 -8.36 -9.35 -19.30
N GLU A 264 -7.35 -9.43 -20.16
CA GLU A 264 -6.26 -8.47 -20.17
C GLU A 264 -6.74 -7.09 -20.67
N LEU A 265 -6.35 -6.05 -19.96
CA LEU A 265 -6.56 -4.67 -20.39
C LEU A 265 -5.46 -4.28 -21.40
N THR A 266 -5.71 -4.49 -22.69
CA THR A 266 -4.70 -4.26 -23.72
C THR A 266 -4.34 -2.79 -23.92
N ARG A 267 -5.23 -1.87 -23.63
CA ARG A 267 -5.04 -0.41 -23.68
C ARG A 267 -5.82 0.27 -22.56
N PRO A 268 -5.32 0.21 -21.32
CA PRO A 268 -6.03 0.80 -20.19
C PRO A 268 -6.11 2.32 -20.32
N ASP A 269 -7.26 2.87 -19.97
CA ASP A 269 -7.39 4.31 -19.81
C ASP A 269 -6.79 4.73 -18.48
N THR A 270 -5.66 5.40 -18.53
CA THR A 270 -4.94 5.90 -17.35
C THR A 270 -4.95 7.44 -17.24
N ARG A 271 -5.96 8.09 -17.88
CA ARG A 271 -6.12 9.56 -17.83
C ARG A 271 -6.18 10.08 -16.39
N PHE A 272 -6.80 9.33 -15.47
CA PHE A 272 -6.83 9.68 -14.05
C PHE A 272 -5.42 9.90 -13.48
N HIS A 273 -4.44 9.07 -13.87
CA HIS A 273 -3.06 9.21 -13.41
C HIS A 273 -2.36 10.42 -14.03
N ALA A 274 -2.54 10.63 -15.33
CA ALA A 274 -1.96 11.77 -16.03
C ALA A 274 -2.48 13.10 -15.47
N LEU A 275 -3.81 13.20 -15.29
CA LEU A 275 -4.47 14.38 -14.71
C LEU A 275 -4.04 14.59 -13.26
N ARG A 276 -4.07 13.55 -12.42
CA ARG A 276 -3.63 13.60 -11.03
C ARG A 276 -2.18 14.10 -10.90
N SER A 277 -1.28 13.56 -11.72
CA SER A 277 0.12 13.97 -11.71
C SER A 277 0.32 15.41 -12.21
N ARG A 278 -0.46 15.86 -13.19
CA ARG A 278 -0.48 17.24 -13.65
C ARG A 278 -0.92 18.18 -12.53
N LEU A 279 -2.06 17.91 -11.90
CA LEU A 279 -2.60 18.74 -10.83
C LEU A 279 -1.68 18.82 -9.62
N CYS A 280 -1.05 17.71 -9.23
CA CYS A 280 -0.06 17.74 -8.16
C CYS A 280 1.08 18.72 -8.45
N ARG A 281 1.63 18.69 -9.68
CA ARG A 281 2.72 19.60 -10.07
C ARG A 281 2.26 21.05 -10.19
N GLU A 282 1.14 21.29 -10.86
CA GLU A 282 0.60 22.65 -11.08
C GLU A 282 0.24 23.35 -9.76
N TRP A 283 -0.35 22.60 -8.82
CA TRP A 283 -0.76 23.16 -7.52
C TRP A 283 0.32 23.08 -6.44
N GLY A 284 1.46 22.43 -6.72
CA GLY A 284 2.54 22.23 -5.77
C GLY A 284 2.14 21.38 -4.55
N VAL A 285 1.20 20.45 -4.72
CA VAL A 285 0.68 19.60 -3.64
C VAL A 285 0.99 18.13 -3.85
N GLY A 286 1.17 17.39 -2.76
CA GLY A 286 1.35 15.95 -2.83
C GLY A 286 0.04 15.18 -3.03
N LEU A 287 0.17 13.88 -3.34
CA LEU A 287 -0.96 12.98 -3.59
C LEU A 287 -1.98 12.95 -2.45
N THR A 288 -1.53 12.94 -1.20
CA THR A 288 -2.45 12.94 -0.04
C THR A 288 -3.35 14.17 -0.03
N THR A 289 -2.80 15.35 -0.32
CA THR A 289 -3.55 16.59 -0.37
C THR A 289 -4.53 16.62 -1.54
N LEU A 290 -4.08 16.20 -2.73
CA LEU A 290 -4.96 16.13 -3.89
C LEU A 290 -6.12 15.14 -3.67
N MET A 291 -5.84 13.98 -3.07
CA MET A 291 -6.89 13.01 -2.74
C MET A 291 -7.85 13.52 -1.65
N ASN A 292 -7.41 14.40 -0.73
CA ASN A 292 -8.34 15.08 0.17
C ASN A 292 -9.35 15.93 -0.62
N PHE A 293 -8.91 16.68 -1.65
CA PHE A 293 -9.82 17.44 -2.52
C PHE A 293 -10.78 16.54 -3.30
N LEU A 294 -10.30 15.40 -3.83
CA LEU A 294 -11.16 14.45 -4.54
C LEU A 294 -12.32 13.97 -3.66
N HIS A 295 -12.04 13.69 -2.38
CA HIS A 295 -13.00 13.16 -1.41
C HIS A 295 -13.77 14.24 -0.62
N ASP A 296 -13.58 15.51 -0.92
CA ASP A 296 -14.30 16.61 -0.28
C ASP A 296 -15.56 16.95 -1.08
N PRO A 297 -16.78 16.75 -0.52
CA PRO A 297 -18.02 17.08 -1.23
C PRO A 297 -18.22 18.58 -1.43
N GLN A 298 -17.45 19.44 -0.75
CA GLN A 298 -17.50 20.89 -0.93
C GLN A 298 -16.54 21.38 -2.04
N GLU A 299 -15.62 20.54 -2.47
CA GLU A 299 -14.68 20.88 -3.53
C GLU A 299 -15.38 20.85 -4.90
N ARG A 300 -15.38 22.00 -5.60
CA ARG A 300 -16.12 22.23 -6.85
C ARG A 300 -15.24 22.70 -8.02
N ARG A 301 -13.92 22.71 -7.84
CA ARG A 301 -13.03 23.05 -8.96
C ARG A 301 -13.24 22.09 -10.13
N GLN A 302 -13.30 22.67 -11.33
CA GLN A 302 -13.56 21.91 -12.55
C GLN A 302 -12.56 20.77 -12.74
N GLU A 303 -11.29 20.98 -12.38
CA GLU A 303 -10.23 19.99 -12.49
C GLU A 303 -10.45 18.80 -11.54
N ILE A 304 -11.06 19.02 -10.37
CA ILE A 304 -11.41 17.95 -9.43
C ILE A 304 -12.64 17.16 -9.93
N GLU A 305 -13.62 17.85 -10.50
CA GLU A 305 -14.76 17.14 -11.14
C GLU A 305 -14.30 16.32 -12.35
N GLU A 306 -13.39 16.86 -13.18
CA GLU A 306 -12.75 16.10 -14.26
C GLU A 306 -11.98 14.88 -13.70
N LEU A 307 -11.25 15.05 -12.61
CA LEU A 307 -10.53 13.96 -11.97
C LEU A 307 -11.49 12.88 -11.46
N ARG A 308 -12.60 13.26 -10.82
CA ARG A 308 -13.66 12.33 -10.39
C ARG A 308 -14.19 11.52 -11.56
N GLU A 309 -14.49 12.19 -12.68
CA GLU A 309 -14.97 11.51 -13.89
C GLU A 309 -13.95 10.49 -14.43
N THR A 310 -12.66 10.81 -14.43
CA THR A 310 -11.64 9.85 -14.88
C THR A 310 -11.52 8.62 -13.98
N PHE A 311 -11.85 8.73 -12.68
CA PHE A 311 -11.93 7.57 -11.79
C PHE A 311 -13.15 6.69 -12.08
N LEU A 312 -14.31 7.29 -12.40
CA LEU A 312 -15.49 6.51 -12.86
C LEU A 312 -15.17 5.71 -14.13
N GLN A 313 -14.50 6.36 -15.08
CA GLN A 313 -14.09 5.70 -16.33
C GLN A 313 -13.09 4.57 -16.07
N ASN A 314 -12.18 4.75 -15.11
CA ASN A 314 -11.28 3.68 -14.68
C ASN A 314 -12.06 2.50 -14.08
N ASP A 315 -13.04 2.74 -13.21
CA ASP A 315 -13.84 1.67 -12.62
C ASP A 315 -14.65 0.94 -13.68
N ALA A 316 -15.24 1.67 -14.65
CA ALA A 316 -15.99 1.07 -15.75
C ALA A 316 -15.14 0.08 -16.58
N GLN A 317 -13.92 0.46 -16.94
CA GLN A 317 -13.06 -0.45 -17.70
C GLN A 317 -12.63 -1.68 -16.89
N ILE A 318 -12.43 -1.55 -15.58
CA ILE A 318 -12.09 -2.70 -14.74
C ILE A 318 -13.29 -3.63 -14.54
N LEU A 319 -14.49 -3.10 -14.31
CA LEU A 319 -15.72 -3.89 -14.27
C LEU A 319 -15.94 -4.66 -15.58
N ALA A 320 -15.72 -4.00 -16.73
CA ALA A 320 -15.80 -4.63 -18.04
C ALA A 320 -14.76 -5.75 -18.22
N ALA A 321 -13.54 -5.59 -17.68
CA ALA A 321 -12.50 -6.63 -17.73
C ALA A 321 -12.87 -7.87 -16.92
N TYR A 322 -13.65 -7.73 -15.84
CA TYR A 322 -14.27 -8.85 -15.12
C TYR A 322 -15.50 -9.42 -15.82
N GLY A 323 -16.04 -8.77 -16.86
CA GLY A 323 -17.31 -9.12 -17.47
C GLY A 323 -18.56 -8.69 -16.67
N TRP A 324 -18.39 -7.82 -15.67
CA TRP A 324 -19.46 -7.35 -14.77
C TRP A 324 -20.13 -6.09 -15.31
N THR A 325 -20.79 -6.22 -16.45
CA THR A 325 -21.46 -5.10 -17.15
C THR A 325 -22.79 -4.69 -16.50
N ASP A 326 -23.28 -5.46 -15.56
CA ASP A 326 -24.50 -5.22 -14.77
C ASP A 326 -24.24 -4.33 -13.54
N LEU A 327 -22.97 -4.09 -13.18
CA LEU A 327 -22.60 -3.21 -12.07
C LEU A 327 -22.35 -1.78 -12.55
N SER A 328 -22.84 -0.81 -11.78
CA SER A 328 -22.60 0.61 -12.06
C SER A 328 -21.22 1.05 -11.57
N PRO A 329 -20.41 1.75 -12.40
CA PRO A 329 -19.15 2.36 -11.97
C PRO A 329 -19.35 3.69 -11.22
N ALA A 330 -20.60 4.11 -10.96
CA ALA A 330 -20.90 5.37 -10.29
C ALA A 330 -20.25 5.41 -8.92
N ARG A 331 -19.62 6.56 -8.59
CA ARG A 331 -19.11 6.83 -7.24
C ARG A 331 -19.96 7.92 -6.61
N GLU A 332 -20.15 7.80 -5.29
CA GLU A 332 -20.93 8.72 -4.51
C GLU A 332 -20.17 9.12 -3.25
N PHE A 333 -20.62 10.21 -2.60
CA PHE A 333 -20.06 10.60 -1.31
C PHE A 333 -20.75 9.84 -0.17
N HIS A 334 -19.99 9.07 0.57
CA HIS A 334 -20.47 8.31 1.71
C HIS A 334 -19.80 8.76 3.00
N GLU A 335 -20.55 8.81 4.09
CA GLU A 335 -19.99 8.86 5.42
C GLU A 335 -19.42 7.49 5.82
N THR A 336 -18.15 7.47 6.17
CA THR A 336 -17.47 6.28 6.66
C THR A 336 -16.82 6.57 8.01
N PRO A 337 -16.41 5.58 8.80
CA PRO A 337 -15.64 5.79 10.03
C PRO A 337 -14.34 6.60 9.82
N ARG A 338 -13.89 6.70 8.57
CA ARG A 338 -12.68 7.43 8.16
C ARG A 338 -12.96 8.83 7.60
N GLY A 339 -14.20 9.32 7.69
CA GLY A 339 -14.69 10.56 7.11
C GLY A 339 -15.41 10.33 5.78
N ILE A 340 -15.78 11.45 5.13
CA ILE A 340 -16.49 11.40 3.85
C ILE A 340 -15.56 10.87 2.77
N ARG A 341 -16.12 10.00 1.89
CA ARG A 341 -15.41 9.33 0.82
C ARG A 341 -16.20 9.37 -0.48
N PHE A 342 -15.52 9.65 -1.58
CA PHE A 342 -16.02 9.51 -2.93
C PHE A 342 -15.62 8.13 -3.45
N GLU A 343 -16.50 7.15 -3.30
CA GLU A 343 -16.21 5.73 -3.61
C GLU A 343 -17.46 5.04 -4.18
N LEU A 344 -17.31 3.81 -4.66
CA LEU A 344 -18.44 3.01 -5.14
C LEU A 344 -19.51 2.86 -4.04
N PRO A 345 -20.82 2.81 -4.39
CA PRO A 345 -21.90 2.54 -3.45
C PRO A 345 -21.66 1.27 -2.65
N PHE A 346 -22.12 1.22 -1.39
CA PHE A 346 -21.86 0.09 -0.50
C PHE A 346 -22.42 -1.23 -1.04
N ASP A 347 -23.60 -1.21 -1.65
CA ASP A 347 -24.22 -2.38 -2.28
C ASP A 347 -23.39 -2.88 -3.46
N VAL A 348 -22.82 -1.99 -4.26
CA VAL A 348 -21.90 -2.35 -5.35
C VAL A 348 -20.60 -2.93 -4.80
N GLN A 349 -20.06 -2.35 -3.73
CA GLN A 349 -18.86 -2.89 -3.08
C GLN A 349 -19.13 -4.30 -2.50
N GLU A 350 -20.27 -4.53 -1.85
CA GLU A 350 -20.67 -5.84 -1.33
C GLU A 350 -20.79 -6.89 -2.46
N GLU A 351 -21.41 -6.53 -3.58
CA GLU A 351 -21.54 -7.43 -4.73
C GLU A 351 -20.18 -7.73 -5.37
N ILE A 352 -19.30 -6.74 -5.52
CA ILE A 352 -17.91 -6.93 -5.98
C ILE A 352 -17.19 -7.93 -5.07
N LEU A 353 -17.26 -7.74 -3.75
CA LEU A 353 -16.62 -8.62 -2.78
C LEU A 353 -17.20 -10.04 -2.83
N HIS A 354 -18.51 -10.16 -3.04
CA HIS A 354 -19.17 -11.45 -3.21
C HIS A 354 -18.64 -12.18 -4.46
N ARG A 355 -18.57 -11.50 -5.61
CA ARG A 355 -18.05 -12.08 -6.86
C ARG A 355 -16.58 -12.44 -6.78
N LEU A 356 -15.73 -11.53 -6.24
CA LEU A 356 -14.32 -11.80 -6.03
C LEU A 356 -14.08 -13.00 -5.09
N SER A 357 -14.94 -13.23 -4.09
CA SER A 357 -14.82 -14.38 -3.20
C SER A 357 -15.43 -15.66 -3.76
N GLY A 358 -16.38 -15.59 -4.69
CA GLY A 358 -17.01 -16.74 -5.35
C GLY A 358 -16.16 -17.38 -6.45
N GLU A 359 -15.20 -16.68 -7.02
CA GLU A 359 -14.21 -17.25 -7.97
C GLU A 359 -13.28 -18.30 -7.32
N TRP A 360 -13.43 -18.56 -6.04
CA TRP A 360 -12.64 -19.50 -5.26
C TRP A 360 -13.25 -20.90 -5.16
N ASP A 361 -14.50 -21.05 -5.60
CA ASP A 361 -15.24 -22.31 -5.56
C ASP A 361 -15.20 -23.05 -6.93
N GLN A 362 -14.44 -22.58 -7.92
CA GLN A 362 -14.15 -23.23 -9.20
C GLN A 362 -12.68 -23.68 -9.24
#